data_8f05188c096e8daf4ea73e8b7534f6da
#
_entry.id   8f05188c096e8daf4ea73e8b7534f6da
#
_cell.length_a   1.000
_cell.length_b   1.000
_cell.length_c   1.000
_cell.angle_alpha   90.00
_cell.angle_beta   90.00
_cell.angle_gamma   90.00
#
_symmetry.space_group_name_H-M   'P 1'
#
loop_
_entity.id
_entity.type
_entity.pdbx_description
1 polymer ?
#
loop_
_entity_poly.entity_id
_entity_poly.type
_entity_poly.pdbx_seq_one_letter_code
_entity_poly.pdbx_strand_id
1 'polypeptide(L)'
;MTIHGLASRGLSRLILAIAATAWVGAGVGVGGVSPAFAYEVWLTDQSDTGKENGGFLYIYDGAALAANPAAAKPAVTIDLSGEINTFCEAATKKPVRRPHMLFFNKNQDHAIISFLSGHALFMDAKTRKPVACLSMGKNVHAVWPTPDQKMAIAANIAEKKFIRIWTDYAAHTFSFDPEKDVVNLALLEGGERPDTSPICPITESSSRYAFVTLRGGGLLVFDITTTPMSLVATLNNNQIHPAGCGGIQVGETMYINSGGGWPVAPLSYDVYALDFSNLPKSVSAKLVSQRDDQFADSHGMAAVGRYVWSADRAGNNVEIIDTLSNLSVGSVELVTDVNKDPAPDLMDNAPDGQYVFVGLRGPSPLTGNDKTVNNAKGTVPGVGVIHVDGGGKVGHYKGQAAITNMKDGKETADTHGIAVRK
;
A
#
# COMPACT_ATOMS: atom_id res chain seq x y z
N MET A 1 -30.77 44.44 -52.83
CA MET A 1 -31.66 45.54 -52.45
C MET A 1 -31.18 46.04 -51.10
N THR A 2 -30.43 47.13 -51.16
CA THR A 2 -30.55 48.41 -50.44
C THR A 2 -30.30 48.30 -48.94
N ILE A 3 -29.11 48.67 -48.40
CA ILE A 3 -28.42 49.99 -48.28
C ILE A 3 -28.81 50.71 -46.95
N HIS A 4 -27.77 51.17 -46.25
CA HIS A 4 -27.62 52.28 -45.29
C HIS A 4 -28.01 52.00 -43.79
N GLY A 5 -27.30 52.49 -42.81
CA GLY A 5 -26.33 53.57 -42.80
C GLY A 5 -25.61 53.78 -41.49
N LEU A 6 -24.56 54.50 -41.63
CA LEU A 6 -23.63 55.03 -40.63
C LEU A 6 -24.26 55.91 -39.54
N ALA A 7 -23.65 55.94 -38.36
CA ALA A 7 -23.33 57.20 -37.69
C ALA A 7 -22.24 57.03 -36.62
N SER A 8 -21.19 57.78 -36.81
CA SER A 8 -20.03 58.06 -35.95
C SER A 8 -20.35 59.18 -34.95
N ARG A 9 -19.57 59.20 -33.85
CA ARG A 9 -19.10 60.32 -32.99
C ARG A 9 -18.75 59.79 -31.67
N GLY A 10 -17.65 60.07 -30.96
CA GLY A 10 -16.60 61.02 -31.16
C GLY A 10 -15.84 61.14 -29.83
N LEU A 11 -14.55 61.30 -29.95
CA LEU A 11 -13.50 61.67 -29.01
C LEU A 11 -13.88 62.08 -27.57
N SER A 12 -13.09 61.57 -26.55
CA SER A 12 -12.30 62.49 -25.74
C SER A 12 -11.17 61.76 -25.04
N ARG A 13 -9.93 62.13 -25.36
CA ARG A 13 -8.67 61.73 -24.69
C ARG A 13 -8.58 62.51 -23.38
N LEU A 14 -8.30 61.82 -22.27
CA LEU A 14 -7.75 62.45 -21.08
C LEU A 14 -6.43 61.73 -20.75
N ILE A 15 -5.33 62.47 -20.99
CA ILE A 15 -3.97 62.09 -20.60
C ILE A 15 -3.81 62.51 -19.14
N LEU A 16 -3.60 61.56 -18.24
CA LEU A 16 -3.07 61.86 -16.92
C LEU A 16 -1.68 61.26 -16.77
N ALA A 17 -0.70 62.16 -16.76
CA ALA A 17 0.67 61.84 -16.43
C ALA A 17 0.76 61.68 -14.89
N ILE A 18 1.19 60.52 -14.45
CA ILE A 18 1.60 60.31 -13.03
C ILE A 18 3.05 59.89 -12.99
N ALA A 19 3.81 60.71 -12.27
CA ALA A 19 5.25 60.60 -12.06
C ALA A 19 5.65 59.27 -11.43
N ALA A 20 6.66 58.63 -12.02
CA ALA A 20 7.33 57.47 -11.44
C ALA A 20 8.30 57.94 -10.37
N THR A 21 8.02 57.63 -9.11
CA THR A 21 8.99 57.63 -8.01
C THR A 21 9.56 56.23 -7.89
N ALA A 22 10.80 56.05 -8.34
CA ALA A 22 11.57 54.81 -8.14
C ALA A 22 11.90 54.65 -6.65
N TRP A 23 11.28 53.67 -5.99
CA TRP A 23 11.74 53.14 -4.72
C TRP A 23 12.64 51.94 -5.03
N VAL A 24 13.96 52.13 -4.85
CA VAL A 24 14.90 51.01 -4.73
C VAL A 24 14.77 50.45 -3.34
N GLY A 25 13.88 49.50 -3.19
CA GLY A 25 13.78 48.64 -2.02
C GLY A 25 14.63 47.41 -2.27
N ALA A 26 15.76 47.28 -1.54
CA ALA A 26 16.50 46.03 -1.42
C ALA A 26 15.58 45.00 -0.71
N GLY A 27 14.82 44.27 -1.48
CA GLY A 27 14.06 43.13 -1.01
C GLY A 27 15.00 41.96 -0.80
N VAL A 28 15.38 41.71 0.45
CA VAL A 28 15.89 40.40 0.88
C VAL A 28 14.78 39.40 0.52
N GLY A 29 14.99 38.61 -0.54
CA GLY A 29 14.11 37.51 -0.91
C GLY A 29 14.11 36.48 0.23
N VAL A 30 13.14 36.60 1.12
CA VAL A 30 12.73 35.48 1.95
C VAL A 30 12.11 34.50 0.99
N GLY A 31 12.89 33.45 0.59
CA GLY A 31 12.36 32.33 -0.14
C GLY A 31 11.16 31.82 0.62
N GLY A 32 9.97 32.05 0.07
CA GLY A 32 8.75 31.50 0.62
C GLY A 32 8.86 29.98 0.58
N VAL A 33 9.16 29.38 1.69
CA VAL A 33 8.96 27.95 1.91
C VAL A 33 7.45 27.79 1.76
N SER A 34 7.00 27.20 0.66
CA SER A 34 5.59 26.74 0.55
C SER A 34 5.31 25.96 1.83
N PRO A 35 4.18 26.19 2.53
CA PRO A 35 3.86 25.41 3.69
C PRO A 35 3.87 23.95 3.24
N ALA A 36 4.81 23.17 3.79
CA ALA A 36 4.83 21.74 3.60
C ALA A 36 3.46 21.24 4.04
N PHE A 37 2.72 20.56 3.15
CA PHE A 37 1.46 19.93 3.52
C PHE A 37 1.75 19.01 4.69
N ALA A 38 1.11 19.27 5.83
CA ALA A 38 1.21 18.40 6.98
C ALA A 38 0.61 17.04 6.59
N TYR A 39 1.41 16.00 6.61
CA TYR A 39 0.98 14.63 6.36
C TYR A 39 1.62 13.70 7.37
N GLU A 40 0.99 12.57 7.60
CA GLU A 40 1.45 11.55 8.53
C GLU A 40 1.89 10.30 7.76
N VAL A 41 2.95 9.64 8.24
CA VAL A 41 3.35 8.31 7.78
C VAL A 41 3.06 7.32 8.90
N TRP A 42 2.15 6.39 8.63
CA TRP A 42 1.71 5.36 9.57
C TRP A 42 2.36 4.03 9.22
N LEU A 43 2.89 3.33 10.22
CA LEU A 43 3.62 2.08 10.06
C LEU A 43 3.17 1.06 11.10
N THR A 44 2.82 -0.16 10.67
CA THR A 44 2.55 -1.27 11.58
C THR A 44 3.82 -2.04 11.92
N ASP A 45 3.89 -2.50 13.17
CA ASP A 45 4.89 -3.46 13.64
C ASP A 45 4.17 -4.70 14.16
N GLN A 46 4.44 -5.85 13.57
CA GLN A 46 3.79 -7.12 13.84
C GLN A 46 4.26 -7.76 15.16
N SER A 47 5.35 -7.28 15.76
CA SER A 47 5.92 -7.83 16.98
C SER A 47 4.97 -7.67 18.15
N ASP A 48 4.94 -8.69 19.02
CA ASP A 48 4.09 -8.65 20.21
C ASP A 48 4.56 -7.57 21.19
N THR A 49 3.60 -6.95 21.86
CA THR A 49 3.84 -6.07 23.00
C THR A 49 4.25 -6.88 24.22
N GLY A 50 4.50 -6.21 25.34
CA GLY A 50 4.78 -6.88 26.61
C GLY A 50 3.66 -7.81 27.11
N LYS A 51 2.47 -7.74 26.51
CA LYS A 51 1.31 -8.63 26.83
C LYS A 51 1.20 -9.84 25.90
N GLU A 52 2.18 -10.07 25.04
CA GLU A 52 2.18 -11.16 24.05
C GLU A 52 1.02 -11.11 23.03
N ASN A 53 0.47 -9.93 22.80
CA ASN A 53 -0.57 -9.65 21.81
C ASN A 53 -0.42 -8.23 21.28
N GLY A 54 -1.37 -7.78 20.45
CA GLY A 54 -1.39 -6.44 19.88
C GLY A 54 -0.41 -6.31 18.72
N GLY A 55 0.67 -5.64 18.96
CA GLY A 55 1.62 -5.07 18.04
C GLY A 55 1.64 -3.55 18.22
N PHE A 56 2.33 -2.84 17.34
CA PHE A 56 2.42 -1.39 17.44
C PHE A 56 1.99 -0.71 16.15
N LEU A 57 1.52 0.52 16.31
CA LEU A 57 1.31 1.47 15.22
C LEU A 57 2.13 2.72 15.52
N TYR A 58 3.08 3.01 14.64
CA TYR A 58 3.91 4.20 14.71
C TYR A 58 3.42 5.24 13.72
N ILE A 59 3.30 6.49 14.16
CA ILE A 59 2.85 7.61 13.35
C ILE A 59 3.91 8.69 13.38
N TYR A 60 4.45 9.02 12.23
CA TYR A 60 5.47 10.06 12.05
C TYR A 60 4.86 11.32 11.45
N ASP A 61 5.40 12.47 11.81
CA ASP A 61 5.31 13.65 10.98
C ASP A 61 6.10 13.39 9.69
N GLY A 62 5.40 13.36 8.56
CA GLY A 62 5.98 12.96 7.29
C GLY A 62 7.03 13.95 6.77
N ALA A 63 6.85 15.25 7.01
CA ALA A 63 7.82 16.26 6.60
C ALA A 63 9.12 16.16 7.43
N ALA A 64 9.01 15.96 8.74
CA ALA A 64 10.15 15.75 9.61
C ALA A 64 10.90 14.45 9.27
N LEU A 65 10.16 13.37 8.98
CA LEU A 65 10.72 12.09 8.53
C LEU A 65 11.47 12.24 7.21
N ALA A 66 10.89 12.92 6.22
CA ALA A 66 11.52 13.16 4.92
C ALA A 66 12.76 14.03 5.01
N ALA A 67 12.76 15.03 5.89
CA ALA A 67 13.87 15.97 6.06
C ALA A 67 15.12 15.31 6.70
N ASN A 68 14.93 14.47 7.72
CA ASN A 68 16.04 13.80 8.43
C ASN A 68 15.60 12.43 8.98
N PRO A 69 15.58 11.39 8.14
CA PRO A 69 15.12 10.06 8.54
C PRO A 69 15.86 9.51 9.77
N ALA A 70 17.19 9.67 9.82
CA ALA A 70 18.01 9.09 10.89
C ALA A 70 17.70 9.68 12.29
N ALA A 71 17.24 10.92 12.35
CA ALA A 71 16.87 11.59 13.61
C ALA A 71 15.35 11.53 13.90
N ALA A 72 14.53 11.16 12.92
CA ALA A 72 13.08 11.14 13.08
C ALA A 72 12.64 10.11 14.12
N LYS A 73 11.67 10.51 14.92
CA LYS A 73 11.01 9.64 15.91
C LYS A 73 9.51 9.67 15.64
N PRO A 74 8.77 8.59 15.95
CA PRO A 74 7.33 8.63 15.88
C PRO A 74 6.77 9.78 16.74
N ALA A 75 5.90 10.59 16.17
CA ALA A 75 5.13 11.59 16.91
C ALA A 75 4.11 10.93 17.84
N VAL A 76 3.63 9.72 17.44
CA VAL A 76 2.73 8.90 18.23
C VAL A 76 3.11 7.44 18.09
N THR A 77 3.08 6.71 19.21
CA THR A 77 3.18 5.25 19.26
C THR A 77 1.92 4.73 19.95
N ILE A 78 1.20 3.84 19.28
CA ILE A 78 0.01 3.18 19.81
C ILE A 78 0.36 1.72 20.09
N ASP A 79 0.29 1.34 21.35
CA ASP A 79 0.31 -0.07 21.78
C ASP A 79 -1.08 -0.67 21.52
N LEU A 80 -1.18 -1.53 20.51
CA LEU A 80 -2.44 -2.14 20.08
C LEU A 80 -2.95 -3.21 21.08
N SER A 81 -2.16 -3.61 22.08
CA SER A 81 -2.61 -4.49 23.17
C SER A 81 -3.44 -3.76 24.25
N GLY A 82 -3.51 -2.43 24.18
CA GLY A 82 -4.26 -1.58 25.10
C GLY A 82 -5.74 -1.43 24.75
N GLU A 83 -6.15 -0.18 24.50
CA GLU A 83 -7.55 0.17 24.18
C GLU A 83 -8.09 -0.55 22.94
N ILE A 84 -7.25 -0.68 21.89
CA ILE A 84 -7.63 -1.37 20.65
C ILE A 84 -7.95 -2.83 20.91
N ASN A 85 -7.08 -3.54 21.65
CA ASN A 85 -7.34 -4.93 21.99
C ASN A 85 -8.61 -5.08 22.83
N THR A 86 -8.80 -4.23 23.83
CA THR A 86 -10.01 -4.25 24.69
C THR A 86 -11.27 -4.07 23.86
N PHE A 87 -11.27 -3.11 22.92
CA PHE A 87 -12.39 -2.88 22.01
C PHE A 87 -12.66 -4.09 21.11
N CYS A 88 -11.63 -4.60 20.45
CA CYS A 88 -11.76 -5.74 19.54
C CYS A 88 -12.19 -7.03 20.28
N GLU A 89 -11.63 -7.29 21.46
CA GLU A 89 -11.97 -8.46 22.26
C GLU A 89 -13.41 -8.40 22.78
N ALA A 90 -13.90 -7.22 23.14
CA ALA A 90 -15.31 -7.03 23.48
C ALA A 90 -16.25 -7.38 22.33
N ALA A 91 -15.89 -6.96 21.10
CA ALA A 91 -16.67 -7.21 19.89
C ALA A 91 -16.55 -8.65 19.37
N THR A 92 -15.36 -9.26 19.41
CA THR A 92 -15.05 -10.51 18.68
C THR A 92 -14.76 -11.71 19.59
N LYS A 93 -14.61 -11.49 20.90
CA LYS A 93 -14.24 -12.48 21.93
C LYS A 93 -12.82 -13.05 21.73
N LYS A 94 -11.96 -12.34 20.99
CA LYS A 94 -10.57 -12.75 20.73
C LYS A 94 -9.64 -11.55 20.77
N PRO A 95 -8.43 -11.67 21.30
CA PRO A 95 -7.44 -10.60 21.27
C PRO A 95 -6.88 -10.40 19.86
N VAL A 96 -6.53 -9.15 19.54
CA VAL A 96 -5.81 -8.82 18.30
C VAL A 96 -4.34 -9.14 18.44
N ARG A 97 -3.73 -9.58 17.33
CA ARG A 97 -2.31 -9.91 17.28
C ARG A 97 -1.77 -9.75 15.86
N ARG A 98 -0.55 -9.23 15.76
CA ARG A 98 0.16 -9.06 14.49
C ARG A 98 -0.61 -8.19 13.50
N PRO A 99 -0.63 -6.84 13.70
CA PRO A 99 -1.14 -5.92 12.71
C PRO A 99 -0.30 -6.06 11.44
N HIS A 100 -0.98 -6.24 10.31
CA HIS A 100 -0.29 -6.62 9.08
C HIS A 100 -0.37 -5.50 8.05
N MET A 101 -1.41 -5.47 7.22
CA MET A 101 -1.57 -4.40 6.24
C MET A 101 -2.37 -3.23 6.82
N LEU A 102 -2.04 -2.05 6.32
CA LEU A 102 -2.66 -0.79 6.70
C LEU A 102 -3.05 -0.02 5.44
N PHE A 103 -4.30 0.41 5.39
CA PHE A 103 -4.82 1.27 4.34
C PHE A 103 -5.62 2.42 4.94
N PHE A 104 -5.77 3.50 4.20
CA PHE A 104 -6.80 4.50 4.46
C PHE A 104 -7.94 4.36 3.45
N ASN A 105 -9.16 4.67 3.86
CA ASN A 105 -10.23 4.90 2.90
C ASN A 105 -9.90 6.15 2.04
N LYS A 106 -10.62 6.36 0.94
CA LYS A 106 -10.33 7.45 -0.02
C LYS A 106 -10.27 8.84 0.63
N ASN A 107 -11.12 9.09 1.61
CA ASN A 107 -11.15 10.38 2.32
C ASN A 107 -10.04 10.50 3.38
N GLN A 108 -9.34 9.41 3.69
CA GLN A 108 -8.31 9.31 4.72
C GLN A 108 -8.81 9.71 6.15
N ASP A 109 -10.11 9.57 6.38
CA ASP A 109 -10.71 9.76 7.68
C ASP A 109 -10.78 8.47 8.51
N HIS A 110 -10.58 7.30 7.87
CA HIS A 110 -10.49 6.00 8.54
C HIS A 110 -9.25 5.23 8.11
N ALA A 111 -8.53 4.69 9.10
CA ALA A 111 -7.50 3.67 8.91
C ALA A 111 -8.12 2.28 9.01
N ILE A 112 -7.69 1.37 8.14
CA ILE A 112 -8.14 -0.02 8.05
C ILE A 112 -6.92 -0.90 8.27
N ILE A 113 -6.92 -1.69 9.35
CA ILE A 113 -5.80 -2.54 9.74
C ILE A 113 -6.26 -4.00 9.77
N SER A 114 -5.59 -4.84 8.98
CA SER A 114 -5.77 -6.30 9.06
C SER A 114 -4.84 -6.88 10.13
N PHE A 115 -5.29 -7.97 10.78
CA PHE A 115 -4.50 -8.70 11.77
C PHE A 115 -4.41 -10.17 11.42
N LEU A 116 -3.22 -10.76 11.56
CA LEU A 116 -3.04 -12.20 11.36
C LEU A 116 -3.79 -13.05 12.42
N SER A 117 -4.27 -12.44 13.51
CA SER A 117 -5.23 -13.05 14.42
C SER A 117 -6.65 -13.18 13.86
N GLY A 118 -6.90 -12.69 12.63
CA GLY A 118 -8.18 -12.85 11.93
C GLY A 118 -9.13 -11.65 12.06
N HIS A 119 -8.60 -10.47 12.40
CA HIS A 119 -9.41 -9.27 12.59
C HIS A 119 -9.24 -8.26 11.46
N ALA A 120 -10.29 -7.49 11.21
CA ALA A 120 -10.24 -6.19 10.53
C ALA A 120 -10.64 -5.10 11.53
N LEU A 121 -9.75 -4.16 11.76
CA LEU A 121 -9.99 -2.97 12.57
C LEU A 121 -10.26 -1.78 11.65
N PHE A 122 -11.33 -1.05 11.94
CA PHE A 122 -11.59 0.28 11.39
C PHE A 122 -11.38 1.30 12.51
N MET A 123 -10.58 2.29 12.25
CA MET A 123 -10.15 3.30 13.22
C MET A 123 -10.41 4.69 12.63
N ASP A 124 -11.03 5.59 13.40
CA ASP A 124 -11.08 7.00 13.05
C ASP A 124 -9.65 7.57 13.03
N ALA A 125 -9.20 8.03 11.88
CA ALA A 125 -7.81 8.40 11.67
C ALA A 125 -7.42 9.72 12.38
N LYS A 126 -8.37 10.58 12.69
CA LYS A 126 -8.13 11.85 13.40
C LYS A 126 -7.99 11.63 14.90
N THR A 127 -8.92 10.88 15.48
CA THR A 127 -8.95 10.62 16.93
C THR A 127 -8.09 9.43 17.31
N ARG A 128 -7.73 8.59 16.33
CA ARG A 128 -6.97 7.33 16.50
C ARG A 128 -7.68 6.33 17.40
N LYS A 129 -9.02 6.41 17.44
CA LYS A 129 -9.88 5.52 18.22
C LYS A 129 -10.50 4.44 17.34
N PRO A 130 -10.66 3.20 17.86
CA PRO A 130 -11.35 2.16 17.12
C PRO A 130 -12.84 2.51 16.97
N VAL A 131 -13.40 2.28 15.78
CA VAL A 131 -14.83 2.49 15.50
C VAL A 131 -15.55 1.18 15.17
N ALA A 132 -14.83 0.20 14.62
CA ALA A 132 -15.34 -1.16 14.45
C ALA A 132 -14.22 -2.18 14.43
N CYS A 133 -14.51 -3.40 14.85
CA CYS A 133 -13.61 -4.54 14.79
C CYS A 133 -14.39 -5.79 14.41
N LEU A 134 -14.03 -6.42 13.30
CA LEU A 134 -14.69 -7.60 12.76
C LEU A 134 -13.79 -8.83 12.91
N SER A 135 -14.38 -9.97 13.26
CA SER A 135 -13.69 -11.27 13.21
C SER A 135 -14.06 -11.99 11.92
N MET A 136 -13.07 -12.38 11.14
CA MET A 136 -13.22 -13.02 9.84
C MET A 136 -12.47 -14.37 9.77
N GLY A 137 -12.35 -15.07 10.89
CA GLY A 137 -11.70 -16.37 10.97
C GLY A 137 -10.25 -16.30 11.47
N LYS A 138 -9.32 -16.93 10.75
CA LYS A 138 -7.89 -16.98 11.11
C LYS A 138 -7.06 -16.35 9.99
N ASN A 139 -6.06 -15.55 10.34
CA ASN A 139 -5.10 -14.96 9.41
C ASN A 139 -5.77 -14.15 8.28
N VAL A 140 -6.28 -12.97 8.63
CA VAL A 140 -6.70 -11.97 7.65
C VAL A 140 -5.48 -11.19 7.20
N HIS A 141 -5.01 -11.49 5.99
CA HIS A 141 -3.78 -10.93 5.44
C HIS A 141 -3.96 -9.46 5.05
N ALA A 142 -5.01 -9.16 4.30
CA ALA A 142 -5.29 -7.81 3.83
C ALA A 142 -6.79 -7.49 3.93
N VAL A 143 -7.11 -6.21 4.14
CA VAL A 143 -8.46 -5.63 4.03
C VAL A 143 -8.35 -4.37 3.18
N TRP A 144 -8.67 -4.48 1.91
CA TRP A 144 -8.45 -3.44 0.90
C TRP A 144 -9.73 -2.64 0.66
N PRO A 145 -9.76 -1.32 0.89
CA PRO A 145 -10.94 -0.50 0.63
C PRO A 145 -11.20 -0.34 -0.87
N THR A 146 -12.48 -0.22 -1.25
CA THR A 146 -12.83 0.17 -2.61
C THR A 146 -12.76 1.69 -2.79
N PRO A 147 -12.37 2.17 -3.98
CA PRO A 147 -12.30 3.61 -4.27
C PRO A 147 -13.61 4.37 -4.11
N ASP A 148 -14.77 3.73 -4.27
CA ASP A 148 -16.10 4.31 -4.06
C ASP A 148 -16.53 4.35 -2.58
N GLN A 149 -15.72 3.78 -1.67
CA GLN A 149 -15.93 3.74 -0.23
C GLN A 149 -17.18 3.00 0.24
N LYS A 150 -17.74 2.10 -0.60
CA LYS A 150 -18.92 1.31 -0.23
C LYS A 150 -18.58 -0.08 0.29
N MET A 151 -17.36 -0.52 0.01
CA MET A 151 -16.90 -1.86 0.38
C MET A 151 -15.43 -1.84 0.81
N ALA A 152 -15.03 -2.87 1.55
CA ALA A 152 -13.65 -3.30 1.70
C ALA A 152 -13.60 -4.81 1.45
N ILE A 153 -12.52 -5.26 0.84
CA ILE A 153 -12.36 -6.66 0.45
C ILE A 153 -11.25 -7.30 1.28
N ALA A 154 -11.56 -8.40 1.94
CA ALA A 154 -10.62 -9.09 2.81
C ALA A 154 -10.15 -10.43 2.22
N ALA A 155 -8.86 -10.70 2.39
CA ALA A 155 -8.22 -11.97 2.09
C ALA A 155 -7.93 -12.73 3.39
N ASN A 156 -8.65 -13.81 3.65
CA ASN A 156 -8.35 -14.73 4.73
C ASN A 156 -7.52 -15.90 4.19
N ILE A 157 -6.22 -15.83 4.38
CA ILE A 157 -5.25 -16.78 3.82
C ILE A 157 -5.36 -18.18 4.45
N ALA A 158 -5.61 -18.27 5.76
CA ALA A 158 -5.62 -19.55 6.45
C ALA A 158 -6.87 -20.39 6.17
N GLU A 159 -8.01 -19.74 5.93
CA GLU A 159 -9.29 -20.41 5.67
C GLU A 159 -9.68 -20.37 4.19
N LYS A 160 -8.81 -19.82 3.33
CA LYS A 160 -9.04 -19.69 1.89
C LYS A 160 -10.36 -19.00 1.56
N LYS A 161 -10.61 -17.87 2.24
CA LYS A 161 -11.84 -17.09 2.07
C LYS A 161 -11.55 -15.72 1.49
N PHE A 162 -12.40 -15.32 0.57
CA PHE A 162 -12.45 -13.98 0.00
C PHE A 162 -13.74 -13.33 0.48
N ILE A 163 -13.66 -12.18 1.15
CA ILE A 163 -14.77 -11.63 1.94
C ILE A 163 -15.00 -10.19 1.54
N ARG A 164 -16.26 -9.83 1.22
CA ARG A 164 -16.70 -8.45 1.04
C ARG A 164 -17.25 -7.90 2.35
N ILE A 165 -16.80 -6.73 2.74
CA ILE A 165 -17.30 -5.98 3.88
C ILE A 165 -18.02 -4.74 3.33
N TRP A 166 -19.29 -4.58 3.66
CA TRP A 166 -20.02 -3.35 3.38
C TRP A 166 -19.58 -2.27 4.35
N THR A 167 -19.35 -1.06 3.84
CA THR A 167 -18.80 0.04 4.62
C THR A 167 -19.66 1.30 4.50
N ASP A 168 -20.03 1.86 5.64
CA ASP A 168 -20.56 3.21 5.77
C ASP A 168 -19.67 3.96 6.78
N TYR A 169 -18.70 4.68 6.26
CA TYR A 169 -17.72 5.39 7.08
C TYR A 169 -18.36 6.51 7.89
N ALA A 170 -19.38 7.19 7.36
CA ALA A 170 -20.07 8.28 8.06
C ALA A 170 -20.90 7.78 9.26
N ALA A 171 -21.55 6.62 9.11
CA ALA A 171 -22.30 5.97 10.17
C ALA A 171 -21.46 5.05 11.06
N HIS A 172 -20.15 4.87 10.75
CA HIS A 172 -19.27 3.89 11.38
C HIS A 172 -19.85 2.47 11.39
N THR A 173 -20.50 2.11 10.28
CA THR A 173 -21.12 0.78 10.13
C THR A 173 -20.32 -0.06 9.15
N PHE A 174 -19.84 -1.20 9.63
CA PHE A 174 -19.02 -2.15 8.87
C PHE A 174 -19.54 -3.57 9.14
N SER A 175 -19.92 -4.29 8.09
CA SER A 175 -20.51 -5.62 8.26
C SER A 175 -20.34 -6.48 7.01
N PHE A 176 -20.48 -7.79 7.19
CA PHE A 176 -20.61 -8.76 6.09
C PHE A 176 -21.59 -9.86 6.47
N ASP A 177 -22.23 -10.44 5.47
CA ASP A 177 -23.11 -11.60 5.62
C ASP A 177 -22.28 -12.86 5.28
N PRO A 178 -22.10 -13.81 6.23
CA PRO A 178 -21.31 -15.02 5.98
C PRO A 178 -21.81 -15.90 4.83
N GLU A 179 -23.09 -15.81 4.47
CA GLU A 179 -23.67 -16.61 3.40
C GLU A 179 -23.60 -15.93 2.03
N LYS A 180 -23.60 -14.59 1.99
CA LYS A 180 -23.69 -13.80 0.75
C LYS A 180 -22.39 -13.12 0.36
N ASP A 181 -21.58 -12.73 1.37
CA ASP A 181 -20.40 -11.91 1.16
C ASP A 181 -19.09 -12.69 1.31
N VAL A 182 -19.16 -14.03 1.43
CA VAL A 182 -17.99 -14.90 1.58
C VAL A 182 -17.90 -15.89 0.45
N VAL A 183 -16.76 -15.89 -0.26
CA VAL A 183 -16.44 -16.91 -1.26
C VAL A 183 -15.41 -17.88 -0.66
N ASN A 184 -15.72 -19.17 -0.67
CA ASN A 184 -14.79 -20.22 -0.28
C ASN A 184 -13.90 -20.60 -1.48
N LEU A 185 -12.67 -20.12 -1.48
CA LEU A 185 -11.72 -20.33 -2.57
C LEU A 185 -11.16 -21.78 -2.59
N ALA A 186 -11.26 -22.53 -1.49
CA ALA A 186 -10.84 -23.93 -1.48
C ALA A 186 -11.63 -24.78 -2.51
N LEU A 187 -12.85 -24.36 -2.87
CA LEU A 187 -13.64 -25.01 -3.91
C LEU A 187 -13.09 -24.80 -5.33
N LEU A 188 -12.14 -23.88 -5.50
CA LEU A 188 -11.50 -23.58 -6.78
C LEU A 188 -10.10 -24.20 -6.90
N GLU A 189 -9.65 -24.96 -5.87
CA GLU A 189 -8.38 -25.69 -5.91
C GLU A 189 -8.41 -26.84 -6.90
N GLY A 190 -7.24 -27.13 -7.48
CA GLY A 190 -7.03 -28.25 -8.36
C GLY A 190 -6.17 -27.90 -9.58
N GLY A 191 -5.51 -28.90 -10.16
CA GLY A 191 -4.69 -28.75 -11.35
C GLY A 191 -3.67 -27.61 -11.23
N GLU A 192 -3.85 -26.59 -12.04
CA GLU A 192 -2.95 -25.43 -12.14
C GLU A 192 -3.17 -24.37 -11.03
N ARG A 193 -3.94 -24.68 -10.00
CA ARG A 193 -4.14 -23.86 -8.79
C ARG A 193 -3.99 -24.74 -7.55
N PRO A 194 -2.77 -25.11 -7.19
CA PRO A 194 -2.51 -26.07 -6.10
C PRO A 194 -2.81 -25.51 -4.71
N ASP A 195 -2.84 -24.19 -4.55
CA ASP A 195 -3.19 -23.51 -3.30
C ASP A 195 -3.86 -22.17 -3.58
N THR A 196 -5.16 -22.11 -3.32
CA THR A 196 -6.01 -20.94 -3.53
C THR A 196 -6.08 -20.01 -2.32
N SER A 197 -5.15 -20.12 -1.37
CA SER A 197 -5.04 -19.17 -0.25
C SER A 197 -4.84 -17.75 -0.79
N PRO A 198 -5.80 -16.81 -0.56
CA PRO A 198 -5.69 -15.46 -1.08
C PRO A 198 -4.62 -14.68 -0.32
N ILE A 199 -3.79 -13.93 -1.04
CA ILE A 199 -2.78 -13.04 -0.46
C ILE A 199 -3.31 -11.60 -0.43
N CYS A 200 -3.43 -10.95 -1.60
CA CYS A 200 -3.87 -9.56 -1.70
C CYS A 200 -5.08 -9.41 -2.63
N PRO A 201 -6.17 -8.78 -2.14
CA PRO A 201 -7.38 -8.51 -2.90
C PRO A 201 -7.35 -7.08 -3.44
N ILE A 202 -6.62 -6.83 -4.52
CA ILE A 202 -6.42 -5.51 -5.09
C ILE A 202 -7.70 -5.05 -5.81
N THR A 203 -8.26 -3.90 -5.44
CA THR A 203 -9.43 -3.32 -6.09
C THR A 203 -9.02 -2.31 -7.17
N GLU A 204 -9.77 -2.22 -8.26
CA GLU A 204 -9.52 -1.27 -9.33
C GLU A 204 -10.39 0.01 -9.18
N SER A 205 -10.10 1.03 -9.98
CA SER A 205 -10.63 2.39 -9.83
C SER A 205 -12.14 2.52 -9.95
N SER A 206 -12.83 1.61 -10.68
CA SER A 206 -14.29 1.62 -10.77
C SER A 206 -14.99 0.99 -9.58
N SER A 207 -14.26 0.31 -8.69
CA SER A 207 -14.79 -0.44 -7.53
C SER A 207 -15.68 -1.63 -7.91
N ARG A 208 -15.59 -2.09 -9.15
CA ARG A 208 -16.36 -3.23 -9.62
C ARG A 208 -15.61 -4.55 -9.52
N TYR A 209 -14.31 -4.52 -9.80
CA TYR A 209 -13.51 -5.74 -9.83
C TYR A 209 -12.46 -5.76 -8.75
N ALA A 210 -12.21 -6.96 -8.21
CA ALA A 210 -11.08 -7.24 -7.35
C ALA A 210 -10.21 -8.34 -7.96
N PHE A 211 -8.90 -8.11 -7.95
CA PHE A 211 -7.85 -9.00 -8.42
C PHE A 211 -7.24 -9.70 -7.21
N VAL A 212 -7.35 -11.01 -7.12
CA VAL A 212 -6.94 -11.78 -5.95
C VAL A 212 -5.73 -12.63 -6.30
N THR A 213 -4.56 -12.27 -5.79
CA THR A 213 -3.34 -13.06 -5.92
C THR A 213 -3.39 -14.26 -4.99
N LEU A 214 -2.78 -15.37 -5.39
CA LEU A 214 -2.85 -16.64 -4.68
C LEU A 214 -1.47 -17.10 -4.18
N ARG A 215 -1.44 -17.73 -3.01
CA ARG A 215 -0.21 -18.30 -2.44
C ARG A 215 0.39 -19.39 -3.34
N GLY A 216 -0.44 -20.18 -3.98
CA GLY A 216 0.00 -21.24 -4.91
C GLY A 216 0.20 -20.77 -6.35
N GLY A 217 0.09 -19.49 -6.62
CA GLY A 217 0.14 -18.90 -7.97
C GLY A 217 -1.23 -18.82 -8.64
N GLY A 218 -1.27 -18.06 -9.72
CA GLY A 218 -2.49 -17.70 -10.41
C GLY A 218 -3.13 -16.43 -9.85
N LEU A 219 -4.18 -16.02 -10.54
CA LEU A 219 -4.99 -14.85 -10.22
C LEU A 219 -6.46 -15.18 -10.38
N LEU A 220 -7.29 -14.73 -9.45
CA LEU A 220 -8.73 -14.76 -9.59
C LEU A 220 -9.24 -13.32 -9.70
N VAL A 221 -10.19 -13.08 -10.61
CA VAL A 221 -10.85 -11.77 -10.75
C VAL A 221 -12.33 -11.94 -10.46
N PHE A 222 -12.80 -11.17 -9.48
CA PHE A 222 -14.19 -11.19 -9.06
C PHE A 222 -14.90 -9.88 -9.42
N ASP A 223 -16.13 -9.97 -9.90
CA ASP A 223 -17.10 -8.86 -9.86
C ASP A 223 -17.65 -8.80 -8.42
N ILE A 224 -17.18 -7.80 -7.66
CA ILE A 224 -17.53 -7.65 -6.25
C ILE A 224 -18.84 -6.89 -6.04
N THR A 225 -19.50 -6.45 -7.10
CA THR A 225 -20.80 -5.77 -7.03
C THR A 225 -21.99 -6.73 -7.05
N THR A 226 -21.78 -7.97 -7.49
CA THR A 226 -22.83 -9.02 -7.51
C THR A 226 -23.00 -9.68 -6.14
N THR A 227 -24.14 -10.32 -5.91
CA THR A 227 -24.42 -11.09 -4.68
C THR A 227 -24.97 -12.48 -5.05
N PRO A 228 -24.22 -13.58 -4.80
CA PRO A 228 -22.82 -13.60 -4.30
C PRO A 228 -21.85 -12.97 -5.30
N MET A 229 -20.63 -12.64 -4.83
CA MET A 229 -19.56 -12.15 -5.70
C MET A 229 -19.24 -13.18 -6.79
N SER A 230 -19.14 -12.73 -8.03
CA SER A 230 -19.00 -13.61 -9.21
C SER A 230 -17.54 -13.70 -9.67
N LEU A 231 -17.00 -14.91 -9.78
CA LEU A 231 -15.73 -15.14 -10.46
C LEU A 231 -15.90 -14.89 -11.97
N VAL A 232 -15.17 -13.91 -12.52
CA VAL A 232 -15.32 -13.50 -13.93
C VAL A 232 -14.14 -13.85 -14.81
N ALA A 233 -12.92 -13.95 -14.22
CA ALA A 233 -11.74 -14.36 -14.96
C ALA A 233 -10.73 -15.06 -14.05
N THR A 234 -9.88 -15.90 -14.63
CA THR A 234 -8.80 -16.59 -13.92
C THR A 234 -7.55 -16.68 -14.78
N LEU A 235 -6.40 -16.58 -14.11
CA LEU A 235 -5.10 -16.97 -14.66
C LEU A 235 -4.53 -18.09 -13.79
N ASN A 236 -3.78 -19.02 -14.40
CA ASN A 236 -3.19 -20.15 -13.68
C ASN A 236 -1.78 -19.83 -13.15
N ASN A 237 -1.18 -20.76 -12.43
CA ASN A 237 0.14 -20.59 -11.81
C ASN A 237 1.32 -20.58 -12.79
N ASN A 238 1.12 -20.96 -14.06
CA ASN A 238 2.11 -20.77 -15.11
C ASN A 238 2.05 -19.36 -15.74
N GLN A 239 0.94 -18.65 -15.53
CA GLN A 239 0.73 -17.30 -16.04
C GLN A 239 1.07 -16.24 -14.99
N ILE A 240 0.79 -16.52 -13.71
CA ILE A 240 1.15 -15.70 -12.56
C ILE A 240 1.79 -16.61 -11.52
N HIS A 241 3.05 -16.39 -11.21
CA HIS A 241 3.78 -17.15 -10.22
C HIS A 241 3.24 -16.96 -8.79
N PRO A 242 3.62 -17.83 -7.83
CA PRO A 242 3.12 -17.81 -6.45
C PRO A 242 3.39 -16.54 -5.67
N ALA A 243 2.55 -16.29 -4.67
CA ALA A 243 2.75 -15.39 -3.55
C ALA A 243 2.91 -13.90 -3.89
N GLY A 244 2.10 -13.38 -4.80
CA GLY A 244 2.01 -11.94 -5.06
C GLY A 244 1.37 -11.17 -3.90
N CYS A 245 2.02 -10.11 -3.41
CA CYS A 245 1.47 -9.26 -2.35
C CYS A 245 1.36 -7.77 -2.74
N GLY A 246 1.93 -7.35 -3.84
CA GLY A 246 1.80 -6.01 -4.38
C GLY A 246 0.83 -5.93 -5.54
N GLY A 247 0.14 -4.81 -5.63
CA GLY A 247 -0.67 -4.49 -6.80
C GLY A 247 -1.05 -3.03 -6.81
N ILE A 248 -0.97 -2.40 -7.98
CA ILE A 248 -1.29 -0.99 -8.17
C ILE A 248 -1.82 -0.72 -9.58
N GLN A 249 -2.86 0.07 -9.69
CA GLN A 249 -3.37 0.50 -10.97
C GLN A 249 -2.70 1.81 -11.41
N VAL A 250 -2.18 1.84 -12.64
CA VAL A 250 -1.68 3.04 -13.29
C VAL A 250 -2.40 3.21 -14.64
N GLY A 251 -3.22 4.24 -14.72
CA GLY A 251 -4.13 4.40 -15.88
C GLY A 251 -5.11 3.24 -15.99
N GLU A 252 -5.14 2.58 -17.13
CA GLU A 252 -6.03 1.43 -17.42
C GLU A 252 -5.34 0.07 -17.21
N THR A 253 -4.11 0.06 -16.69
CA THR A 253 -3.34 -1.17 -16.48
C THR A 253 -3.23 -1.45 -14.99
N MET A 254 -3.54 -2.68 -14.58
CA MET A 254 -3.26 -3.17 -13.25
C MET A 254 -1.89 -3.85 -13.25
N TYR A 255 -0.98 -3.37 -12.41
CA TYR A 255 0.29 -4.04 -12.16
C TYR A 255 0.17 -4.87 -10.90
N ILE A 256 0.63 -6.11 -10.96
CA ILE A 256 0.74 -7.01 -9.82
C ILE A 256 2.12 -7.65 -9.80
N ASN A 257 2.52 -8.14 -8.66
CA ASN A 257 3.78 -8.85 -8.54
C ASN A 257 3.60 -10.29 -8.03
N SER A 258 4.71 -11.01 -8.01
CA SER A 258 4.84 -12.34 -7.42
C SER A 258 6.23 -12.47 -6.79
N GLY A 259 6.29 -12.97 -5.56
CA GLY A 259 7.53 -13.25 -4.85
C GLY A 259 8.03 -14.68 -5.02
N GLY A 260 7.30 -15.51 -5.77
CA GLY A 260 7.61 -16.94 -5.93
C GLY A 260 7.57 -17.72 -4.61
N GLY A 261 8.33 -18.78 -4.53
CA GLY A 261 8.49 -19.56 -3.33
C GLY A 261 7.44 -20.65 -3.15
N TRP A 262 7.04 -20.85 -1.92
CA TRP A 262 6.15 -21.95 -1.52
C TRP A 262 4.77 -21.90 -2.21
N PRO A 263 4.13 -23.07 -2.53
CA PRO A 263 4.67 -24.42 -2.31
C PRO A 263 5.41 -25.05 -3.51
N VAL A 264 5.49 -24.43 -4.67
CA VAL A 264 5.83 -25.12 -5.93
C VAL A 264 6.91 -24.44 -6.77
N ALA A 265 7.34 -23.25 -6.45
CA ALA A 265 8.33 -22.51 -7.21
C ALA A 265 9.46 -21.96 -6.33
N PRO A 266 10.66 -21.74 -6.87
CA PRO A 266 11.71 -21.01 -6.17
C PRO A 266 11.28 -19.58 -5.88
N LEU A 267 12.03 -18.87 -5.04
CA LEU A 267 11.88 -17.42 -4.92
C LEU A 267 12.01 -16.78 -6.29
N SER A 268 11.25 -15.75 -6.53
CA SER A 268 11.33 -14.98 -7.77
C SER A 268 10.97 -13.51 -7.51
N TYR A 269 11.38 -12.67 -8.42
CA TYR A 269 10.91 -11.32 -8.54
C TYR A 269 10.22 -11.20 -9.89
N ASP A 270 8.91 -11.17 -9.88
CA ASP A 270 8.12 -11.03 -11.09
C ASP A 270 7.16 -9.84 -10.95
N VAL A 271 7.07 -9.05 -12.00
CA VAL A 271 6.07 -7.99 -12.14
C VAL A 271 5.30 -8.21 -13.43
N TYR A 272 3.98 -8.16 -13.34
CA TYR A 272 3.06 -8.36 -14.45
C TYR A 272 2.24 -7.11 -14.69
N ALA A 273 2.02 -6.76 -15.97
CA ALA A 273 1.02 -5.80 -16.42
C ALA A 273 -0.22 -6.57 -16.88
N LEU A 274 -1.37 -6.29 -16.28
CA LEU A 274 -2.64 -6.92 -16.62
C LEU A 274 -3.47 -5.99 -17.50
N ASP A 275 -3.89 -6.49 -18.66
CA ASP A 275 -4.96 -5.89 -19.45
C ASP A 275 -6.29 -6.52 -19.04
N PHE A 276 -7.16 -5.70 -18.46
CA PHE A 276 -8.49 -6.09 -17.99
C PHE A 276 -9.63 -5.35 -18.72
N SER A 277 -9.31 -4.65 -19.80
CA SER A 277 -10.29 -3.89 -20.62
C SER A 277 -11.44 -4.75 -21.15
N ASN A 278 -11.19 -6.05 -21.27
CA ASN A 278 -12.20 -6.99 -21.79
C ASN A 278 -13.01 -7.70 -20.70
N LEU A 279 -12.90 -7.29 -19.42
CA LEU A 279 -13.74 -7.85 -18.37
C LEU A 279 -15.23 -7.57 -18.64
N PRO A 280 -16.13 -8.48 -18.29
CA PRO A 280 -15.92 -9.73 -17.55
C PRO A 280 -15.52 -10.95 -18.41
N LYS A 281 -15.18 -10.79 -19.68
CA LYS A 281 -14.92 -11.93 -20.58
C LYS A 281 -13.53 -12.52 -20.36
N SER A 282 -12.50 -11.68 -20.20
CA SER A 282 -11.12 -12.13 -20.03
C SER A 282 -10.24 -11.08 -19.39
N VAL A 283 -9.14 -11.53 -18.83
CA VAL A 283 -7.97 -10.75 -18.42
C VAL A 283 -6.74 -11.41 -19.04
N SER A 284 -5.75 -10.60 -19.42
CA SER A 284 -4.46 -11.11 -19.85
C SER A 284 -3.33 -10.52 -19.01
N ALA A 285 -2.23 -11.26 -18.89
CA ALA A 285 -1.05 -10.84 -18.15
C ALA A 285 0.17 -10.83 -19.08
N LYS A 286 0.98 -9.80 -18.97
CA LYS A 286 2.30 -9.70 -19.61
C LYS A 286 3.34 -9.58 -18.49
N LEU A 287 4.31 -10.50 -18.47
CA LEU A 287 5.48 -10.39 -17.60
C LEU A 287 6.33 -9.20 -18.09
N VAL A 288 6.61 -8.26 -17.20
CA VAL A 288 7.33 -7.01 -17.53
C VAL A 288 8.69 -6.91 -16.85
N SER A 289 8.88 -7.62 -15.74
CA SER A 289 10.20 -7.79 -15.11
C SER A 289 10.25 -9.14 -14.41
N GLN A 290 11.41 -9.80 -14.47
CA GLN A 290 11.63 -11.09 -13.83
C GLN A 290 13.08 -11.25 -13.37
N ARG A 291 13.22 -11.84 -12.18
CA ARG A 291 14.48 -12.39 -11.66
C ARG A 291 14.17 -13.70 -10.95
N ASP A 292 14.84 -14.77 -11.36
CA ASP A 292 14.67 -16.13 -10.81
C ASP A 292 15.92 -16.52 -10.03
N ASP A 293 16.09 -15.99 -8.83
CA ASP A 293 17.18 -16.36 -7.95
C ASP A 293 16.75 -16.32 -6.48
N GLN A 294 17.53 -16.92 -5.62
CA GLN A 294 17.27 -17.00 -4.19
C GLN A 294 17.35 -15.63 -3.46
N PHE A 295 17.79 -14.59 -4.16
CA PHE A 295 17.91 -13.22 -3.66
C PHE A 295 16.88 -12.29 -4.29
N ALA A 296 15.78 -12.82 -4.79
CA ALA A 296 14.70 -12.06 -5.38
C ALA A 296 13.39 -12.36 -4.66
N ASP A 297 12.62 -11.32 -4.31
CA ASP A 297 11.30 -11.46 -3.68
C ASP A 297 10.50 -10.18 -3.86
N SER A 298 9.71 -10.11 -4.93
CA SER A 298 8.86 -8.96 -5.20
C SER A 298 7.73 -8.85 -4.18
N HIS A 299 7.54 -7.65 -3.59
CA HIS A 299 6.55 -7.48 -2.52
C HIS A 299 5.74 -6.18 -2.67
N GLY A 300 6.11 -5.09 -1.98
CA GLY A 300 5.36 -3.85 -2.03
C GLY A 300 5.41 -3.16 -3.38
N MET A 301 4.34 -2.45 -3.75
CA MET A 301 4.28 -1.64 -4.97
C MET A 301 3.73 -0.25 -4.69
N ALA A 302 4.21 0.75 -5.43
CA ALA A 302 3.70 2.11 -5.43
C ALA A 302 3.65 2.69 -6.83
N ALA A 303 2.66 3.56 -7.10
CA ALA A 303 2.60 4.34 -8.33
C ALA A 303 3.25 5.72 -8.10
N VAL A 304 4.32 6.02 -8.82
CA VAL A 304 5.07 7.27 -8.69
C VAL A 304 5.07 7.99 -10.02
N GLY A 305 4.21 8.98 -10.17
CA GLY A 305 3.91 9.55 -11.47
C GLY A 305 3.36 8.48 -12.43
N ARG A 306 4.02 8.29 -13.58
CA ARG A 306 3.69 7.21 -14.53
C ARG A 306 4.46 5.91 -14.29
N TYR A 307 5.29 5.85 -13.26
CA TYR A 307 6.15 4.69 -13.00
C TYR A 307 5.54 3.80 -11.92
N VAL A 308 5.78 2.50 -12.05
CA VAL A 308 5.55 1.52 -10.99
C VAL A 308 6.87 1.27 -10.29
N TRP A 309 6.88 1.45 -9.00
CA TRP A 309 7.98 1.09 -8.12
C TRP A 309 7.62 -0.21 -7.41
N SER A 310 8.51 -1.20 -7.44
CA SER A 310 8.29 -2.51 -6.84
C SER A 310 9.47 -2.88 -5.94
N ALA A 311 9.19 -3.18 -4.68
CA ALA A 311 10.20 -3.58 -3.72
C ALA A 311 10.66 -5.02 -3.98
N ASP A 312 11.97 -5.26 -3.88
CA ASP A 312 12.57 -6.57 -3.82
C ASP A 312 13.15 -6.78 -2.42
N ARG A 313 12.46 -7.57 -1.59
CA ARG A 313 12.85 -7.81 -0.20
C ARG A 313 14.19 -8.49 -0.08
N ALA A 314 14.43 -9.52 -0.88
CA ALA A 314 15.68 -10.28 -0.85
C ALA A 314 16.81 -9.55 -1.58
N GLY A 315 16.48 -8.81 -2.66
CA GLY A 315 17.43 -8.00 -3.41
C GLY A 315 17.78 -6.67 -2.75
N ASN A 316 17.07 -6.26 -1.69
CA ASN A 316 17.33 -5.02 -0.95
C ASN A 316 17.26 -3.74 -1.77
N ASN A 317 16.42 -3.72 -2.79
CA ASN A 317 16.24 -2.59 -3.69
C ASN A 317 14.77 -2.36 -4.05
N VAL A 318 14.52 -1.25 -4.72
CA VAL A 318 13.22 -0.93 -5.32
C VAL A 318 13.42 -0.72 -6.82
N GLU A 319 12.85 -1.57 -7.64
CA GLU A 319 12.89 -1.45 -9.10
C GLU A 319 11.90 -0.39 -9.58
N ILE A 320 12.25 0.31 -10.65
CA ILE A 320 11.43 1.34 -11.30
C ILE A 320 11.08 0.89 -12.72
N ILE A 321 9.79 0.74 -12.99
CA ILE A 321 9.25 0.28 -14.27
C ILE A 321 8.49 1.43 -14.94
N ASP A 322 8.83 1.76 -16.18
CA ASP A 322 8.09 2.73 -16.99
C ASP A 322 6.85 2.09 -17.61
N THR A 323 5.66 2.57 -17.26
CA THR A 323 4.40 1.99 -17.72
C THR A 323 4.10 2.20 -19.20
N LEU A 324 4.77 3.14 -19.88
CA LEU A 324 4.61 3.32 -21.33
C LEU A 324 5.36 2.26 -22.14
N SER A 325 6.55 1.90 -21.68
CA SER A 325 7.37 0.87 -22.35
C SER A 325 7.18 -0.52 -21.76
N ASN A 326 6.70 -0.62 -20.52
CA ASN A 326 6.72 -1.83 -19.69
C ASN A 326 8.13 -2.41 -19.54
N LEU A 327 9.11 -1.55 -19.33
CA LEU A 327 10.50 -1.91 -19.12
C LEU A 327 11.03 -1.32 -17.81
N SER A 328 11.92 -2.05 -17.17
CA SER A 328 12.74 -1.53 -16.07
C SER A 328 13.61 -0.37 -16.59
N VAL A 329 13.62 0.74 -15.85
CA VAL A 329 14.40 1.94 -16.18
C VAL A 329 15.44 2.27 -15.12
N GLY A 330 15.47 1.53 -14.02
CA GLY A 330 16.45 1.67 -12.95
C GLY A 330 16.00 1.00 -11.65
N SER A 331 16.84 1.12 -10.63
CA SER A 331 16.54 0.69 -9.27
C SER A 331 17.09 1.67 -8.24
N VAL A 332 16.57 1.59 -7.03
CA VAL A 332 17.04 2.31 -5.85
C VAL A 332 17.62 1.31 -4.87
N GLU A 333 18.92 1.32 -4.67
CA GLU A 333 19.59 0.50 -3.67
C GLU A 333 19.36 1.05 -2.26
N LEU A 334 18.99 0.17 -1.33
CA LEU A 334 18.65 0.55 0.05
C LEU A 334 19.73 0.14 1.06
N VAL A 335 20.73 -0.65 0.65
CA VAL A 335 21.84 -1.09 1.49
C VAL A 335 22.69 0.11 1.90
N THR A 336 23.02 0.19 3.19
CA THR A 336 23.90 1.23 3.76
C THR A 336 24.88 0.62 4.74
N ASP A 337 25.79 1.45 5.27
CA ASP A 337 26.73 0.98 6.31
C ASP A 337 26.02 0.60 7.61
N VAL A 338 24.89 1.22 7.91
CA VAL A 338 24.11 0.97 9.14
C VAL A 338 23.04 -0.10 8.98
N ASN A 339 22.59 -0.38 7.74
CA ASN A 339 21.63 -1.43 7.44
C ASN A 339 22.09 -2.22 6.21
N LYS A 340 22.66 -3.40 6.46
CA LYS A 340 23.24 -4.25 5.41
C LYS A 340 22.20 -5.11 4.71
N ASP A 341 21.04 -5.29 5.32
CA ASP A 341 19.92 -6.08 4.81
C ASP A 341 18.62 -5.37 5.21
N PRO A 342 18.18 -4.37 4.45
CA PRO A 342 16.98 -3.59 4.76
C PRO A 342 15.67 -4.35 4.54
N ALA A 343 15.63 -5.34 3.66
CA ALA A 343 14.45 -6.13 3.30
C ALA A 343 13.20 -5.25 3.11
N PRO A 344 13.13 -4.41 2.04
CA PRO A 344 12.04 -3.48 1.82
C PRO A 344 10.71 -4.21 1.61
N ASP A 345 9.68 -3.77 2.31
CA ASP A 345 8.36 -4.41 2.28
C ASP A 345 7.33 -3.52 1.56
N LEU A 346 6.26 -3.10 2.21
CA LEU A 346 5.24 -2.26 1.59
C LEU A 346 5.70 -0.80 1.47
N MET A 347 5.11 -0.08 0.52
CA MET A 347 5.47 1.30 0.20
C MET A 347 4.23 2.18 0.02
N ASP A 348 4.39 3.48 0.32
CA ASP A 348 3.40 4.49 -0.04
C ASP A 348 4.09 5.84 -0.31
N ASN A 349 3.38 6.73 -1.01
CA ASN A 349 3.92 8.00 -1.52
C ASN A 349 3.56 9.18 -0.62
N ALA A 350 4.48 10.13 -0.49
CA ALA A 350 4.14 11.45 0.00
C ALA A 350 3.08 12.13 -0.90
N PRO A 351 2.20 12.97 -0.33
CA PRO A 351 1.13 13.62 -1.09
C PRO A 351 1.60 14.55 -2.20
N ASP A 352 2.81 15.08 -2.08
CA ASP A 352 3.46 15.95 -3.07
C ASP A 352 4.23 15.17 -4.15
N GLY A 353 4.31 13.83 -4.01
CA GLY A 353 5.04 12.95 -4.91
C GLY A 353 6.56 13.09 -4.84
N GLN A 354 7.11 13.81 -3.85
CA GLN A 354 8.54 14.00 -3.71
C GLN A 354 9.26 12.90 -2.94
N TYR A 355 8.51 12.07 -2.22
CA TYR A 355 9.07 10.98 -1.42
C TYR A 355 8.24 9.71 -1.54
N VAL A 356 8.92 8.58 -1.43
CA VAL A 356 8.34 7.26 -1.18
C VAL A 356 8.84 6.78 0.17
N PHE A 357 7.93 6.29 0.99
CA PHE A 357 8.22 5.67 2.27
C PHE A 357 8.09 4.16 2.14
N VAL A 358 9.05 3.41 2.71
CA VAL A 358 9.09 1.96 2.61
C VAL A 358 9.28 1.34 3.99
N GLY A 359 8.47 0.34 4.34
CA GLY A 359 8.65 -0.47 5.54
C GLY A 359 9.89 -1.34 5.38
N LEU A 360 10.77 -1.35 6.38
CA LEU A 360 12.00 -2.17 6.39
C LEU A 360 11.88 -3.23 7.48
N ARG A 361 12.04 -4.52 7.10
CA ARG A 361 11.83 -5.65 8.01
C ARG A 361 12.93 -5.77 9.05
N GLY A 362 12.60 -6.50 10.12
CA GLY A 362 13.53 -6.77 11.22
C GLY A 362 14.22 -8.13 11.15
N PRO A 363 15.10 -8.43 12.13
CA PRO A 363 15.88 -9.67 12.14
C PRO A 363 15.06 -10.91 12.54
N SER A 364 13.82 -10.71 13.02
CA SER A 364 12.95 -11.79 13.49
C SER A 364 11.57 -11.72 12.80
N PRO A 365 11.51 -11.81 11.45
CA PRO A 365 10.26 -11.61 10.72
C PRO A 365 9.22 -12.67 11.08
N LEU A 366 7.98 -12.22 11.25
CA LEU A 366 6.83 -13.06 11.61
C LEU A 366 6.08 -13.59 10.39
N THR A 367 6.36 -13.01 9.23
CA THR A 367 5.77 -13.38 7.93
C THR A 367 6.85 -13.38 6.85
N GLY A 368 6.71 -14.27 5.89
CA GLY A 368 7.58 -14.40 4.71
C GLY A 368 6.97 -15.40 3.73
N ASN A 369 7.44 -15.40 2.49
CA ASN A 369 6.91 -16.27 1.44
C ASN A 369 7.40 -17.70 1.56
N ASP A 370 8.67 -17.92 1.92
CA ASP A 370 9.29 -19.23 2.00
C ASP A 370 9.82 -19.48 3.42
N LYS A 371 9.46 -20.63 3.99
CA LYS A 371 9.90 -21.03 5.33
C LYS A 371 11.32 -21.58 5.36
N THR A 372 11.85 -22.01 4.23
CA THR A 372 13.19 -22.60 4.10
C THR A 372 14.25 -21.55 3.86
N VAL A 373 13.86 -20.44 3.20
CA VAL A 373 14.69 -19.26 2.97
C VAL A 373 13.96 -18.07 3.57
N ASN A 374 14.49 -17.49 4.63
CA ASN A 374 13.84 -16.34 5.26
C ASN A 374 14.15 -15.05 4.49
N ASN A 375 13.53 -14.91 3.35
CA ASN A 375 13.67 -13.79 2.42
C ASN A 375 13.07 -12.46 2.90
N ALA A 376 12.26 -12.51 3.96
CA ALA A 376 11.71 -11.31 4.61
C ALA A 376 12.55 -10.84 5.80
N LYS A 377 13.71 -11.46 6.05
CA LYS A 377 14.58 -11.08 7.15
C LYS A 377 15.39 -9.84 6.79
N GLY A 378 15.30 -8.83 7.62
CA GLY A 378 16.13 -7.63 7.56
C GLY A 378 17.11 -7.53 8.73
N THR A 379 17.84 -6.45 8.79
CA THR A 379 18.81 -6.19 9.87
C THR A 379 18.32 -5.12 10.84
N VAL A 380 17.83 -3.98 10.34
CA VAL A 380 17.37 -2.84 11.14
C VAL A 380 15.97 -2.45 10.70
N PRO A 381 14.94 -2.79 11.51
CA PRO A 381 13.54 -2.49 11.16
C PRO A 381 13.25 -0.98 11.25
N GLY A 382 12.28 -0.52 10.45
CA GLY A 382 11.86 0.88 10.49
C GLY A 382 11.21 1.38 9.21
N VAL A 383 11.37 2.67 8.95
CA VAL A 383 10.89 3.34 7.74
C VAL A 383 12.06 3.85 6.92
N GLY A 384 12.21 3.36 5.71
CA GLY A 384 13.11 3.91 4.70
C GLY A 384 12.46 5.09 3.98
N VAL A 385 13.27 6.07 3.60
CA VAL A 385 12.84 7.27 2.88
C VAL A 385 13.60 7.39 1.57
N ILE A 386 12.87 7.47 0.46
CA ILE A 386 13.42 7.64 -0.87
C ILE A 386 12.94 8.97 -1.45
N HIS A 387 13.86 9.86 -1.81
CA HIS A 387 13.53 11.07 -2.56
C HIS A 387 13.30 10.75 -4.03
N VAL A 388 12.28 11.34 -4.61
CA VAL A 388 11.83 11.09 -5.98
C VAL A 388 12.29 12.21 -6.89
N ASP A 389 12.94 11.85 -8.00
CA ASP A 389 13.34 12.76 -9.06
C ASP A 389 12.78 12.33 -10.44
N GLY A 390 12.85 13.24 -11.42
CA GLY A 390 12.44 12.95 -12.78
C GLY A 390 10.98 12.51 -12.94
N GLY A 391 10.10 12.98 -12.03
CA GLY A 391 8.66 12.61 -12.05
C GLY A 391 8.41 11.13 -11.76
N GLY A 392 9.26 10.49 -10.95
CA GLY A 392 9.20 9.07 -10.58
C GLY A 392 10.16 8.17 -11.33
N LYS A 393 10.96 8.69 -12.25
CA LYS A 393 11.93 7.90 -13.02
C LYS A 393 13.18 7.55 -12.24
N VAL A 394 13.53 8.34 -11.22
CA VAL A 394 14.75 8.18 -10.42
C VAL A 394 14.41 8.31 -8.95
N GLY A 395 15.04 7.50 -8.11
CA GLY A 395 14.93 7.60 -6.66
C GLY A 395 16.30 7.66 -5.99
N HIS A 396 16.38 8.39 -4.88
CA HIS A 396 17.59 8.51 -4.06
C HIS A 396 17.28 8.16 -2.61
N TYR A 397 17.86 7.07 -2.12
CA TYR A 397 17.67 6.65 -0.73
C TYR A 397 18.30 7.67 0.22
N LYS A 398 17.49 8.20 1.13
CA LYS A 398 17.89 9.22 2.10
C LYS A 398 18.31 8.65 3.46
N GLY A 399 18.05 7.34 3.66
CA GLY A 399 18.25 6.67 4.94
C GLY A 399 16.94 6.26 5.58
N GLN A 400 16.96 5.91 6.86
CA GLN A 400 15.82 5.34 7.56
C GLN A 400 15.64 5.89 8.98
N ALA A 401 14.40 5.88 9.46
CA ALA A 401 14.05 5.97 10.87
C ALA A 401 13.96 4.56 11.46
N ALA A 402 14.94 4.21 12.30
CA ALA A 402 14.97 2.90 12.94
C ALA A 402 13.91 2.80 14.06
N ILE A 403 13.30 1.63 14.16
CA ILE A 403 12.41 1.21 15.24
C ILE A 403 13.09 0.11 16.02
N THR A 404 12.73 -0.04 17.28
CA THR A 404 13.22 -1.14 18.13
C THR A 404 12.13 -1.63 19.06
N ASN A 405 12.02 -2.95 19.20
CA ASN A 405 11.20 -3.61 20.19
C ASN A 405 11.99 -4.79 20.79
N MET A 406 12.76 -4.50 21.83
CA MET A 406 13.64 -5.48 22.47
C MET A 406 12.86 -6.40 23.39
N LYS A 407 12.92 -7.72 23.14
CA LYS A 407 12.41 -8.76 24.02
C LYS A 407 13.51 -9.78 24.33
N ASP A 408 13.77 -10.02 25.59
CA ASP A 408 14.82 -10.96 26.07
C ASP A 408 16.20 -10.72 25.42
N GLY A 409 16.56 -9.45 25.24
CA GLY A 409 17.82 -9.03 24.65
C GLY A 409 17.91 -9.20 23.12
N LYS A 410 16.81 -9.51 22.45
CA LYS A 410 16.71 -9.67 21.00
C LYS A 410 15.81 -8.59 20.38
N GLU A 411 16.20 -8.07 19.22
CA GLU A 411 15.32 -7.21 18.41
C GLU A 411 14.20 -8.05 17.82
N THR A 412 12.95 -7.66 18.08
CA THR A 412 11.75 -8.36 17.60
C THR A 412 10.85 -7.50 16.74
N ALA A 413 11.15 -6.19 16.58
CA ALA A 413 10.37 -5.34 15.70
C ALA A 413 10.35 -5.91 14.28
N ASP A 414 9.15 -5.96 13.69
CA ASP A 414 8.89 -6.52 12.37
C ASP A 414 7.88 -5.63 11.65
N THR A 415 8.39 -4.56 11.06
CA THR A 415 7.57 -3.56 10.37
C THR A 415 7.07 -4.09 9.02
N HIS A 416 5.81 -3.79 8.69
CA HIS A 416 5.18 -4.33 7.49
C HIS A 416 4.29 -3.30 6.76
N GLY A 417 3.05 -3.10 7.22
CA GLY A 417 2.09 -2.19 6.60
C GLY A 417 2.51 -0.73 6.76
N ILE A 418 2.51 0.02 5.67
CA ILE A 418 2.79 1.45 5.67
C ILE A 418 1.73 2.18 4.84
N ALA A 419 1.28 3.33 5.31
CA ALA A 419 0.36 4.20 4.58
C ALA A 419 0.59 5.67 4.94
N VAL A 420 0.37 6.55 3.97
CA VAL A 420 0.52 7.99 4.12
C VAL A 420 -0.84 8.65 4.18
N ARG A 421 -1.04 9.53 5.18
CA ARG A 421 -2.25 10.29 5.40
C ARG A 421 -1.99 11.78 5.21
N LYS A 422 -2.80 12.46 4.39
CA LYS A 422 -2.79 13.92 4.19
C LYS A 422 -3.43 14.66 5.34
#